data_fe014315fb153bc1f36845e88b62c214
#
_entry.id   fe014315fb153bc1f36845e88b62c214
#
_cell.length_a   1.000
_cell.length_b   1.000
_cell.length_c   1.000
_cell.angle_alpha   90.00
_cell.angle_beta   90.00
_cell.angle_gamma   90.00
#
_symmetry.space_group_name_H-M   'P 1'
#
loop_
_entity.id
_entity.type
_entity.pdbx_description
1 polymer ?
#
loop_
_entity_poly.entity_id
_entity_poly.type
_entity_poly.pdbx_seq_one_letter_code
_entity_poly.pdbx_strand_id
1 'polypeptide(L)'
;MDNNTNISTFVQKSATLRAVGTYCYVWVVDDFYSSTAGENKVDSAIAQEYADAFDKMYPMITNVFGNESDKIYYYGWRNMEDYSSTGTKINIVVYDIGNDYSLSENQQCGIVGYFYAKDYFYNYSEKGVTSNNGKYFYIDSGYANSNFDTTISTLAHEFQHMVNYNQKTVLNDGLTSGQWYNEMLSMLCEDMMQEHLGIKDEDSPKARTTTFNAYYYYSGISEYNSKNQICSYATAFSFGSFIARNFGGAELVQKISKNSYVDNDSITNAVNSLNGTKYTYDDLFEKYLLALFGDSTYTHNKDADCTLEYNSGDYSSNPYEYPMTAYNIFDSEYSFSANGKKYYGPAIFYANAKSVDLRPENGILIHGIGTFSGSSVSVSFSSGTSAEKIYLIIK
;
A
#
# COMPACT_ATOMS: atom_id res chain seq x y z
N MET A 1 4.64 8.80 -6.70
CA MET A 1 5.03 10.10 -7.31
C MET A 1 6.07 9.82 -8.36
N ASP A 2 5.79 10.18 -9.59
CA ASP A 2 6.72 10.02 -10.69
C ASP A 2 8.02 10.79 -10.39
N ASN A 3 9.12 10.06 -10.22
CA ASN A 3 10.44 10.66 -9.98
C ASN A 3 11.02 11.37 -11.23
N ASN A 4 10.37 11.24 -12.38
CA ASN A 4 10.81 11.83 -13.65
C ASN A 4 9.96 13.02 -14.06
N THR A 5 8.79 13.22 -13.48
CA THR A 5 7.99 14.40 -13.79
C THR A 5 8.30 15.50 -12.79
N ASN A 6 8.74 16.61 -13.32
CA ASN A 6 8.82 17.84 -12.55
C ASN A 6 7.38 18.25 -12.20
N ILE A 7 6.93 17.88 -10.99
CA ILE A 7 5.56 18.09 -10.46
C ILE A 7 5.13 19.57 -10.53
N SER A 8 6.02 20.46 -10.91
CA SER A 8 5.75 21.88 -11.12
C SER A 8 5.13 22.20 -12.50
N THR A 9 5.11 21.26 -13.44
CA THR A 9 4.56 21.46 -14.77
C THR A 9 3.23 20.73 -14.93
N PHE A 10 2.14 21.45 -14.71
CA PHE A 10 0.80 20.96 -15.04
C PHE A 10 0.50 21.22 -16.51
N VAL A 11 0.02 20.19 -17.20
CA VAL A 11 -0.46 20.30 -18.57
C VAL A 11 -1.97 20.10 -18.55
N GLN A 12 -2.70 21.08 -19.07
CA GLN A 12 -4.15 20.95 -19.21
C GLN A 12 -4.43 20.00 -20.38
N LYS A 13 -5.25 18.98 -20.14
CA LYS A 13 -5.71 18.00 -21.12
C LYS A 13 -7.23 17.94 -21.15
N SER A 14 -7.78 17.67 -22.31
CA SER A 14 -9.21 17.35 -22.45
C SER A 14 -9.45 15.89 -22.08
N ALA A 15 -10.47 15.64 -21.27
CA ALA A 15 -10.92 14.31 -20.91
C ALA A 15 -12.44 14.22 -21.10
N THR A 16 -12.91 13.10 -21.60
CA THR A 16 -14.34 12.84 -21.80
C THR A 16 -14.81 11.81 -20.77
N LEU A 17 -15.98 12.03 -20.20
CA LEU A 17 -16.65 11.08 -19.33
C LEU A 17 -17.03 9.83 -20.12
N ARG A 18 -16.51 8.66 -19.75
CA ARG A 18 -16.72 7.40 -20.48
C ARG A 18 -17.58 6.40 -19.71
N ALA A 19 -17.57 6.47 -18.37
CA ALA A 19 -18.45 5.64 -17.55
C ALA A 19 -18.92 6.40 -16.31
N VAL A 20 -20.07 5.98 -15.77
CA VAL A 20 -20.68 6.55 -14.57
C VAL A 20 -21.11 5.40 -13.66
N GLY A 21 -20.42 5.26 -12.54
CA GLY A 21 -20.82 4.37 -11.45
C GLY A 21 -21.73 5.06 -10.44
N THR A 22 -22.13 4.32 -9.43
CA THR A 22 -22.85 4.85 -8.26
C THR A 22 -21.99 5.84 -7.47
N TYR A 23 -20.71 5.49 -7.28
CA TYR A 23 -19.78 6.25 -6.45
C TYR A 23 -18.70 6.99 -7.25
N CYS A 24 -18.60 6.77 -8.56
CA CYS A 24 -17.55 7.40 -9.36
C CYS A 24 -18.02 7.91 -10.74
N TYR A 25 -17.16 8.76 -11.29
CA TYR A 25 -17.09 9.10 -12.70
C TYR A 25 -15.76 8.59 -13.24
N VAL A 26 -15.75 7.95 -14.41
CA VAL A 26 -14.52 7.54 -15.09
C VAL A 26 -14.31 8.42 -16.31
N TRP A 27 -13.28 9.25 -16.23
CA TRP A 27 -12.83 10.16 -17.28
C TRP A 27 -11.64 9.55 -18.00
N VAL A 28 -11.65 9.57 -19.29
CA VAL A 28 -10.47 9.19 -20.11
C VAL A 28 -9.96 10.42 -20.82
N VAL A 29 -8.68 10.71 -20.69
CA VAL A 29 -8.03 11.78 -21.49
C VAL A 29 -8.14 11.42 -22.96
N ASP A 30 -8.60 12.36 -23.79
CA ASP A 30 -9.01 12.07 -25.18
C ASP A 30 -7.90 11.48 -26.03
N ASP A 31 -6.64 11.84 -25.78
CA ASP A 31 -5.47 11.28 -26.44
C ASP A 31 -5.30 9.76 -26.18
N PHE A 32 -5.83 9.24 -25.07
CA PHE A 32 -5.72 7.86 -24.61
C PHE A 32 -7.03 7.07 -24.69
N TYR A 33 -8.00 7.58 -25.45
CA TYR A 33 -9.24 6.88 -25.75
C TYR A 33 -9.22 6.31 -27.18
N SER A 34 -9.77 5.13 -27.35
CA SER A 34 -10.08 4.53 -28.63
C SER A 34 -11.40 3.76 -28.57
N SER A 35 -12.08 3.56 -29.70
CA SER A 35 -13.27 2.70 -29.78
C SER A 35 -12.96 1.21 -29.59
N THR A 36 -11.68 0.85 -29.65
CA THR A 36 -11.16 -0.49 -29.39
C THR A 36 -9.93 -0.33 -28.52
N ALA A 37 -9.93 -0.95 -27.33
CA ALA A 37 -8.80 -0.90 -26.44
C ALA A 37 -7.54 -1.55 -27.03
N GLY A 38 -6.37 -1.10 -26.61
CA GLY A 38 -5.09 -1.62 -27.03
C GLY A 38 -3.96 -0.63 -26.82
N GLU A 39 -2.73 -1.11 -26.70
CA GLU A 39 -1.56 -0.30 -26.40
C GLU A 39 -1.75 0.52 -25.12
N ASN A 40 -1.59 1.84 -25.17
CA ASN A 40 -1.88 2.76 -24.06
C ASN A 40 -3.25 3.45 -24.19
N LYS A 41 -4.21 2.82 -24.87
CA LYS A 41 -5.55 3.36 -25.06
C LYS A 41 -6.61 2.45 -24.49
N VAL A 42 -7.57 3.04 -23.81
CA VAL A 42 -8.74 2.36 -23.26
C VAL A 42 -9.99 2.69 -24.05
N ASP A 43 -10.96 1.79 -24.00
CA ASP A 43 -12.28 2.00 -24.57
C ASP A 43 -13.35 2.19 -23.49
N SER A 44 -14.61 2.29 -23.92
CA SER A 44 -15.72 2.45 -22.97
C SER A 44 -16.00 1.19 -22.14
N ALA A 45 -15.60 0.01 -22.61
CA ALA A 45 -15.78 -1.23 -21.86
C ALA A 45 -14.84 -1.26 -20.64
N ILE A 46 -13.55 -0.98 -20.85
CA ILE A 46 -12.57 -0.84 -19.74
C ILE A 46 -13.00 0.26 -18.75
N ALA A 47 -13.46 1.41 -19.25
CA ALA A 47 -13.94 2.47 -18.39
C ALA A 47 -15.15 2.04 -17.54
N GLN A 48 -16.07 1.24 -18.10
CA GLN A 48 -17.21 0.70 -17.36
C GLN A 48 -16.79 -0.34 -16.32
N GLU A 49 -15.84 -1.21 -16.66
CA GLU A 49 -15.29 -2.19 -15.71
C GLU A 49 -14.62 -1.50 -14.51
N TYR A 50 -13.93 -0.37 -14.71
CA TYR A 50 -13.42 0.44 -13.60
C TYR A 50 -14.55 0.99 -12.71
N ALA A 51 -15.63 1.50 -13.32
CA ALA A 51 -16.77 2.00 -12.57
C ALA A 51 -17.44 0.89 -11.75
N ASP A 52 -17.65 -0.27 -12.34
CA ASP A 52 -18.31 -1.42 -11.71
C ASP A 52 -17.45 -1.99 -10.56
N ALA A 53 -16.13 -2.11 -10.76
CA ALA A 53 -15.20 -2.54 -9.72
C ALA A 53 -15.15 -1.54 -8.56
N PHE A 54 -15.10 -0.25 -8.85
CA PHE A 54 -15.08 0.79 -7.84
C PHE A 54 -16.38 0.83 -7.03
N ASP A 55 -17.53 0.71 -7.68
CA ASP A 55 -18.84 0.65 -7.02
C ASP A 55 -18.97 -0.53 -6.05
N LYS A 56 -18.33 -1.65 -6.39
CA LYS A 56 -18.29 -2.84 -5.53
C LYS A 56 -17.39 -2.60 -4.28
N MET A 57 -16.21 -1.99 -4.46
CA MET A 57 -15.25 -1.83 -3.38
C MET A 57 -15.50 -0.63 -2.48
N TYR A 58 -16.10 0.46 -2.99
CA TYR A 58 -16.27 1.72 -2.26
C TYR A 58 -16.92 1.55 -0.88
N PRO A 59 -18.10 0.90 -0.74
CA PRO A 59 -18.74 0.74 0.57
C PRO A 59 -17.91 -0.12 1.53
N MET A 60 -17.16 -1.10 1.00
CA MET A 60 -16.32 -1.98 1.80
C MET A 60 -15.09 -1.23 2.33
N ILE A 61 -14.42 -0.47 1.47
CA ILE A 61 -13.25 0.33 1.85
C ILE A 61 -13.64 1.40 2.87
N THR A 62 -14.74 2.12 2.63
CA THR A 62 -15.18 3.17 3.56
C THR A 62 -15.62 2.61 4.90
N ASN A 63 -16.17 1.40 4.95
CA ASN A 63 -16.51 0.72 6.20
C ASN A 63 -15.25 0.47 7.07
N VAL A 64 -14.17 0.00 6.47
CA VAL A 64 -12.91 -0.27 7.20
C VAL A 64 -12.13 1.02 7.43
N PHE A 65 -11.81 1.75 6.37
CA PHE A 65 -10.83 2.84 6.44
C PHE A 65 -11.43 4.19 6.81
N GLY A 66 -12.74 4.37 6.69
CA GLY A 66 -13.43 5.64 6.85
C GLY A 66 -13.71 6.32 5.52
N ASN A 67 -14.32 7.49 5.57
CA ASN A 67 -14.71 8.22 4.36
C ASN A 67 -13.59 9.15 3.90
N GLU A 68 -13.58 9.45 2.62
CA GLU A 68 -12.83 10.55 2.03
C GLU A 68 -13.44 11.92 2.43
N SER A 69 -12.72 13.02 2.18
CA SER A 69 -13.26 14.36 2.43
C SER A 69 -14.31 14.74 1.39
N ASP A 70 -15.37 15.41 1.82
CA ASP A 70 -16.40 16.01 0.99
C ASP A 70 -16.18 17.52 0.74
N LYS A 71 -15.00 18.05 1.10
CA LYS A 71 -14.65 19.46 1.07
C LYS A 71 -13.48 19.75 0.15
N ILE A 72 -13.55 20.93 -0.46
CA ILE A 72 -12.40 21.61 -1.09
C ILE A 72 -11.91 22.67 -0.11
N TYR A 73 -10.61 22.87 -0.03
CA TYR A 73 -9.97 23.74 0.95
C TYR A 73 -9.23 24.91 0.30
N TYR A 74 -9.12 26.03 1.04
CA TYR A 74 -8.12 27.03 0.70
C TYR A 74 -6.72 26.56 1.08
N TYR A 75 -5.73 26.97 0.30
CA TYR A 75 -4.34 26.66 0.56
C TYR A 75 -3.83 27.37 1.81
N GLY A 76 -3.72 26.62 2.89
CA GLY A 76 -3.17 27.09 4.15
C GLY A 76 -3.03 25.91 5.12
N TRP A 77 -1.84 25.38 5.26
CA TRP A 77 -1.53 24.10 5.95
C TRP A 77 -2.00 23.99 7.41
N ARG A 78 -2.37 25.06 8.06
CA ARG A 78 -2.76 25.04 9.47
C ARG A 78 -4.19 25.42 9.75
N ASN A 79 -4.88 25.94 8.74
CA ASN A 79 -6.31 26.24 8.79
C ASN A 79 -6.87 25.85 7.42
N MET A 80 -7.26 24.60 7.26
CA MET A 80 -7.99 24.17 6.08
C MET A 80 -9.40 24.78 6.17
N GLU A 81 -9.56 25.96 5.60
CA GLU A 81 -10.85 26.61 5.52
C GLU A 81 -11.65 25.98 4.40
N ASP A 82 -12.87 25.56 4.72
CA ASP A 82 -13.81 25.02 3.73
C ASP A 82 -14.10 26.07 2.67
N TYR A 83 -13.86 25.72 1.41
CA TYR A 83 -14.22 26.55 0.27
C TYR A 83 -15.55 26.14 -0.33
N SER A 84 -15.71 24.86 -0.64
CA SER A 84 -16.91 24.31 -1.25
C SER A 84 -17.01 22.80 -1.04
N SER A 85 -18.15 22.21 -1.42
CA SER A 85 -18.29 20.75 -1.49
C SER A 85 -17.58 20.18 -2.72
N THR A 86 -17.00 18.98 -2.58
CA THR A 86 -16.40 18.23 -3.69
C THR A 86 -17.41 17.57 -4.63
N GLY A 87 -18.71 17.59 -4.29
CA GLY A 87 -19.70 16.72 -4.94
C GLY A 87 -19.72 15.30 -4.33
N THR A 88 -20.58 14.46 -4.86
CA THR A 88 -20.88 13.14 -4.25
C THR A 88 -20.01 12.00 -4.78
N LYS A 89 -19.46 12.11 -5.98
CA LYS A 89 -18.72 11.02 -6.65
C LYS A 89 -17.24 11.32 -6.74
N ILE A 90 -16.47 10.24 -6.74
CA ILE A 90 -15.03 10.25 -7.00
C ILE A 90 -14.78 10.40 -8.50
N ASN A 91 -13.76 11.13 -8.89
CA ASN A 91 -13.31 11.24 -10.26
C ASN A 91 -12.08 10.35 -10.49
N ILE A 92 -12.22 9.31 -11.27
CA ILE A 92 -11.16 8.44 -11.74
C ILE A 92 -10.73 8.94 -13.11
N VAL A 93 -9.46 9.33 -13.26
CA VAL A 93 -8.93 9.86 -14.52
C VAL A 93 -7.93 8.87 -15.09
N VAL A 94 -8.16 8.44 -16.33
CA VAL A 94 -7.33 7.45 -17.01
C VAL A 94 -6.51 8.12 -18.12
N TYR A 95 -5.18 7.95 -18.07
CA TYR A 95 -4.24 8.45 -19.08
C TYR A 95 -2.88 7.75 -18.93
N ASP A 96 -1.98 7.88 -19.91
CA ASP A 96 -0.60 7.37 -19.85
C ASP A 96 0.22 8.25 -18.89
N ILE A 97 0.40 7.76 -17.65
CA ILE A 97 1.10 8.47 -16.58
C ILE A 97 2.61 8.48 -16.90
N GLY A 98 3.19 9.68 -16.94
CA GLY A 98 4.59 9.84 -17.31
C GLY A 98 4.83 9.89 -18.82
N ASN A 99 3.87 9.53 -19.64
CA ASN A 99 3.99 9.37 -21.11
C ASN A 99 5.18 8.46 -21.44
N ASP A 100 5.24 7.32 -20.76
CA ASP A 100 6.38 6.41 -20.79
C ASP A 100 6.04 5.03 -21.40
N TYR A 101 4.85 4.87 -21.97
CA TYR A 101 4.47 3.66 -22.67
C TYR A 101 5.40 3.38 -23.87
N SER A 102 5.92 2.16 -23.94
CA SER A 102 6.80 1.72 -25.02
C SER A 102 6.07 0.79 -26.00
N LEU A 103 5.69 1.32 -27.15
CA LEU A 103 5.05 0.56 -28.22
C LEU A 103 5.93 -0.60 -28.73
N SER A 104 7.25 -0.38 -28.85
CA SER A 104 8.19 -1.39 -29.35
C SER A 104 8.34 -2.58 -28.40
N GLU A 105 8.14 -2.35 -27.12
CA GLU A 105 8.26 -3.36 -26.07
C GLU A 105 6.88 -3.86 -25.62
N ASN A 106 5.79 -3.23 -26.09
CA ASN A 106 4.42 -3.41 -25.61
C ASN A 106 4.38 -3.42 -24.08
N GLN A 107 5.04 -2.44 -23.50
CA GLN A 107 5.32 -2.37 -22.07
C GLN A 107 5.04 -0.96 -21.59
N GLN A 108 4.48 -0.87 -20.43
CA GLN A 108 4.36 0.35 -19.66
C GLN A 108 5.41 0.35 -18.56
N CYS A 109 5.84 1.53 -18.16
CA CYS A 109 6.84 1.75 -17.13
C CYS A 109 6.31 2.76 -16.12
N GLY A 110 6.93 2.81 -14.93
CA GLY A 110 6.64 3.83 -13.94
C GLY A 110 5.43 3.54 -13.07
N ILE A 111 4.48 4.44 -13.03
CA ILE A 111 3.42 4.50 -12.02
C ILE A 111 2.12 3.96 -12.59
N VAL A 112 1.50 2.99 -11.90
CA VAL A 112 0.20 2.39 -12.28
C VAL A 112 -0.96 3.33 -11.93
N GLY A 113 -0.84 4.06 -10.83
CA GLY A 113 -1.82 5.05 -10.38
C GLY A 113 -1.22 5.98 -9.34
N TYR A 114 -1.94 7.04 -9.03
CA TYR A 114 -1.60 7.92 -7.90
C TYR A 114 -2.81 8.72 -7.41
N PHE A 115 -2.82 9.01 -6.13
CA PHE A 115 -3.64 10.03 -5.49
C PHE A 115 -2.82 11.30 -5.26
N TYR A 116 -3.42 12.47 -5.50
CA TYR A 116 -2.77 13.75 -5.27
C TYR A 116 -3.60 14.66 -4.39
N ALA A 117 -3.27 14.74 -3.11
CA ALA A 117 -4.01 15.50 -2.12
C ALA A 117 -4.23 16.98 -2.47
N LYS A 118 -3.36 17.54 -3.33
CA LYS A 118 -3.47 18.93 -3.78
C LYS A 118 -4.74 19.19 -4.61
N ASP A 119 -5.36 18.16 -5.20
CA ASP A 119 -6.62 18.30 -5.91
C ASP A 119 -7.79 18.69 -4.98
N TYR A 120 -7.66 18.50 -3.69
CA TYR A 120 -8.60 19.00 -2.70
C TYR A 120 -8.50 20.51 -2.44
N PHE A 121 -7.50 21.19 -2.99
CA PHE A 121 -7.33 22.62 -2.76
C PHE A 121 -7.90 23.44 -3.90
N TYR A 122 -8.50 24.58 -3.55
CA TYR A 122 -8.99 25.53 -4.53
C TYR A 122 -7.87 25.95 -5.49
N ASN A 123 -8.15 25.84 -6.79
CA ASN A 123 -7.20 26.23 -7.84
C ASN A 123 -7.00 27.74 -7.81
N TYR A 124 -5.86 28.18 -7.29
CA TYR A 124 -5.51 29.59 -7.16
C TYR A 124 -4.14 29.86 -7.77
N SER A 125 -4.13 30.09 -9.07
CA SER A 125 -2.92 30.25 -9.86
C SER A 125 -1.98 31.36 -9.35
N GLU A 126 -2.50 32.46 -8.82
CA GLU A 126 -1.72 33.54 -8.21
C GLU A 126 -0.92 33.10 -6.97
N LYS A 127 -1.34 32.04 -6.31
CA LYS A 127 -0.64 31.39 -5.18
C LYS A 127 0.17 30.17 -5.61
N GLY A 128 0.26 29.89 -6.92
CA GLY A 128 0.95 28.72 -7.44
C GLY A 128 0.25 27.40 -7.12
N VAL A 129 -1.05 27.44 -6.82
CA VAL A 129 -1.86 26.23 -6.63
C VAL A 129 -2.57 25.90 -7.93
N THR A 130 -2.21 24.77 -8.52
CA THR A 130 -2.91 24.17 -9.66
C THR A 130 -3.49 22.85 -9.22
N SER A 131 -4.80 22.67 -9.38
CA SER A 131 -5.54 21.49 -8.92
C SER A 131 -6.79 21.29 -9.78
N ASN A 132 -7.41 20.13 -9.66
CA ASN A 132 -8.68 19.83 -10.31
C ASN A 132 -9.90 20.17 -9.44
N ASN A 133 -9.72 20.72 -8.24
CA ASN A 133 -10.76 21.14 -7.31
C ASN A 133 -11.77 20.04 -6.99
N GLY A 134 -11.32 18.91 -6.44
CA GLY A 134 -12.22 17.82 -6.09
C GLY A 134 -11.55 16.54 -5.69
N LYS A 135 -12.34 15.49 -5.68
CA LYS A 135 -11.92 14.13 -5.36
C LYS A 135 -11.42 13.45 -6.62
N TYR A 136 -10.11 13.42 -6.82
CA TYR A 136 -9.48 12.83 -7.99
C TYR A 136 -8.40 11.82 -7.59
N PHE A 137 -8.33 10.72 -8.33
CA PHE A 137 -7.14 9.90 -8.45
C PHE A 137 -6.98 9.42 -9.88
N TYR A 138 -5.82 8.88 -10.20
CA TYR A 138 -5.36 8.69 -11.57
C TYR A 138 -4.90 7.25 -11.77
N ILE A 139 -5.21 6.69 -12.96
CA ILE A 139 -4.85 5.33 -13.36
C ILE A 139 -4.17 5.37 -14.72
N ASP A 140 -3.13 4.57 -14.87
CA ASP A 140 -2.37 4.47 -16.10
C ASP A 140 -3.11 3.67 -17.18
N SER A 141 -3.15 4.21 -18.41
CA SER A 141 -3.87 3.59 -19.52
C SER A 141 -3.10 2.45 -20.19
N GLY A 142 -1.77 2.41 -20.09
CA GLY A 142 -0.95 1.34 -20.63
C GLY A 142 -1.11 0.06 -19.81
N TYR A 143 -1.09 0.16 -18.50
CA TYR A 143 -1.37 -0.96 -17.60
C TYR A 143 -2.77 -1.54 -17.79
N ALA A 144 -3.76 -0.72 -18.14
CA ALA A 144 -5.13 -1.17 -18.38
C ALA A 144 -5.25 -2.27 -19.44
N ASN A 145 -4.31 -2.33 -20.38
CA ASN A 145 -4.33 -3.33 -21.45
C ASN A 145 -3.40 -4.52 -21.20
N SER A 146 -2.30 -4.31 -20.49
CA SER A 146 -1.30 -5.36 -20.30
C SER A 146 -1.46 -6.07 -18.96
N ASN A 147 -2.02 -5.42 -17.97
CA ASN A 147 -2.09 -5.90 -16.58
C ASN A 147 -3.34 -5.35 -15.87
N PHE A 148 -4.51 -5.68 -16.42
CA PHE A 148 -5.79 -5.12 -16.01
C PHE A 148 -6.11 -5.39 -14.53
N ASP A 149 -5.83 -6.60 -14.04
CA ASP A 149 -6.06 -6.96 -12.65
C ASP A 149 -5.23 -6.09 -11.69
N THR A 150 -3.98 -5.77 -12.06
CA THR A 150 -3.16 -4.81 -11.30
C THR A 150 -3.79 -3.42 -11.26
N THR A 151 -4.39 -2.93 -12.35
CA THR A 151 -5.07 -1.63 -12.34
C THR A 151 -6.35 -1.63 -11.50
N ILE A 152 -7.08 -2.73 -11.47
CA ILE A 152 -8.24 -2.88 -10.57
C ILE A 152 -7.80 -2.89 -9.09
N SER A 153 -6.70 -3.58 -8.76
CA SER A 153 -6.11 -3.52 -7.41
C SER A 153 -5.68 -2.09 -7.06
N THR A 154 -5.09 -1.39 -8.02
CA THR A 154 -4.65 0.01 -7.86
C THR A 154 -5.81 0.98 -7.58
N LEU A 155 -7.03 0.73 -8.08
CA LEU A 155 -8.20 1.54 -7.69
C LEU A 155 -8.42 1.53 -6.17
N ALA A 156 -8.30 0.36 -5.53
CA ALA A 156 -8.41 0.23 -4.08
C ALA A 156 -7.26 0.95 -3.36
N HIS A 157 -6.06 0.83 -3.89
CA HIS A 157 -4.84 1.46 -3.37
C HIS A 157 -4.96 2.99 -3.33
N GLU A 158 -5.28 3.60 -4.47
CA GLU A 158 -5.34 5.07 -4.59
C GLU A 158 -6.54 5.66 -3.86
N PHE A 159 -7.65 4.96 -3.85
CA PHE A 159 -8.79 5.38 -3.04
C PHE A 159 -8.49 5.31 -1.54
N GLN A 160 -7.73 4.31 -1.09
CA GLN A 160 -7.31 4.23 0.30
C GLN A 160 -6.40 5.41 0.69
N HIS A 161 -5.49 5.84 -0.18
CA HIS A 161 -4.70 7.06 0.05
C HIS A 161 -5.59 8.29 0.22
N MET A 162 -6.62 8.44 -0.60
CA MET A 162 -7.60 9.52 -0.51
C MET A 162 -8.33 9.50 0.83
N VAL A 163 -8.79 8.33 1.26
CA VAL A 163 -9.45 8.15 2.57
C VAL A 163 -8.48 8.44 3.71
N ASN A 164 -7.25 7.91 3.65
CA ASN A 164 -6.24 8.13 4.69
C ASN A 164 -5.88 9.60 4.86
N TYR A 165 -5.81 10.34 3.76
CA TYR A 165 -5.62 11.79 3.80
C TYR A 165 -6.73 12.48 4.61
N ASN A 166 -7.98 12.11 4.42
CA ASN A 166 -9.08 12.64 5.23
C ASN A 166 -8.95 12.22 6.69
N GLN A 167 -8.81 10.91 6.95
CA GLN A 167 -8.84 10.35 8.30
C GLN A 167 -7.66 10.81 9.16
N LYS A 168 -6.46 10.92 8.59
CA LYS A 168 -5.24 11.24 9.33
C LYS A 168 -4.86 12.70 9.25
N THR A 169 -5.10 13.38 8.14
CA THR A 169 -4.67 14.77 7.97
C THR A 169 -5.81 15.74 8.21
N VAL A 170 -6.92 15.59 7.49
CA VAL A 170 -8.03 16.56 7.56
C VAL A 170 -8.70 16.54 8.93
N LEU A 171 -9.10 15.37 9.42
CA LEU A 171 -9.82 15.23 10.69
C LEU A 171 -8.93 15.39 11.94
N ASN A 172 -7.61 15.45 11.77
CA ASN A 172 -6.64 15.60 12.86
C ASN A 172 -5.75 16.85 12.69
N ASP A 173 -6.33 17.97 12.26
CA ASP A 173 -5.70 19.29 12.25
C ASP A 173 -4.34 19.35 11.51
N GLY A 174 -4.22 18.65 10.38
CA GLY A 174 -3.00 18.64 9.56
C GLY A 174 -1.92 17.67 10.02
N LEU A 175 -2.27 16.66 10.83
CA LEU A 175 -1.33 15.59 11.19
C LEU A 175 -0.85 14.88 9.92
N THR A 176 0.45 14.64 9.83
CA THR A 176 1.06 13.95 8.69
C THR A 176 1.57 12.58 9.12
N SER A 177 1.29 11.58 8.31
CA SER A 177 1.82 10.22 8.48
C SER A 177 3.03 9.97 7.59
N GLY A 178 3.88 9.02 7.99
CA GLY A 178 4.99 8.55 7.17
C GLY A 178 4.50 7.89 5.88
N GLN A 179 5.28 8.02 4.80
CA GLN A 179 4.90 7.40 3.53
C GLN A 179 4.83 5.87 3.63
N TRP A 180 5.74 5.23 4.38
CA TRP A 180 5.71 3.79 4.61
C TRP A 180 4.38 3.31 5.22
N TYR A 181 3.81 4.09 6.14
CA TYR A 181 2.54 3.80 6.79
C TYR A 181 1.36 3.95 5.82
N ASN A 182 1.39 4.99 4.98
CA ASN A 182 0.39 5.18 3.94
C ASN A 182 0.38 4.00 2.97
N GLU A 183 1.54 3.61 2.47
CA GLU A 183 1.69 2.48 1.55
C GLU A 183 1.28 1.15 2.21
N MET A 184 1.63 0.95 3.49
CA MET A 184 1.21 -0.22 4.24
C MET A 184 -0.32 -0.35 4.27
N LEU A 185 -1.03 0.73 4.58
CA LEU A 185 -2.49 0.72 4.65
C LEU A 185 -3.14 0.53 3.27
N SER A 186 -2.58 1.13 2.22
CA SER A 186 -3.08 0.95 0.86
C SER A 186 -2.92 -0.49 0.38
N MET A 187 -1.78 -1.12 0.65
CA MET A 187 -1.57 -2.54 0.32
C MET A 187 -2.43 -3.49 1.17
N LEU A 188 -2.72 -3.15 2.42
CA LEU A 188 -3.71 -3.91 3.21
C LEU A 188 -5.13 -3.75 2.66
N CYS A 189 -5.47 -2.60 2.09
CA CYS A 189 -6.73 -2.40 1.39
C CYS A 189 -6.83 -3.30 0.16
N GLU A 190 -5.78 -3.36 -0.65
CA GLU A 190 -5.71 -4.27 -1.80
C GLU A 190 -5.86 -5.75 -1.36
N ASP A 191 -5.14 -6.18 -0.31
CA ASP A 191 -5.18 -7.55 0.23
C ASP A 191 -6.61 -7.93 0.69
N MET A 192 -7.33 -7.02 1.35
CA MET A 192 -8.72 -7.23 1.76
C MET A 192 -9.71 -7.23 0.61
N MET A 193 -9.44 -6.51 -0.48
CA MET A 193 -10.32 -6.45 -1.65
C MET A 193 -10.02 -7.53 -2.68
N GLN A 194 -8.89 -8.21 -2.59
CA GLN A 194 -8.39 -9.16 -3.56
C GLN A 194 -9.42 -10.21 -3.98
N GLU A 195 -10.00 -10.92 -3.02
CA GLU A 195 -10.98 -12.00 -3.29
C GLU A 195 -12.28 -11.43 -3.85
N HIS A 196 -12.74 -10.31 -3.32
CA HIS A 196 -13.95 -9.64 -3.81
C HIS A 196 -13.85 -9.19 -5.26
N LEU A 197 -12.66 -8.80 -5.69
CA LEU A 197 -12.40 -8.33 -7.05
C LEU A 197 -11.97 -9.46 -7.99
N GLY A 198 -11.71 -10.67 -7.46
CA GLY A 198 -11.23 -11.82 -8.23
C GLY A 198 -9.79 -11.70 -8.67
N ILE A 199 -8.98 -10.90 -7.98
CA ILE A 199 -7.57 -10.64 -8.31
C ILE A 199 -6.73 -11.81 -7.82
N LYS A 200 -5.79 -12.27 -8.64
CA LYS A 200 -4.86 -13.35 -8.29
C LYS A 200 -3.73 -12.86 -7.40
N ASP A 201 -3.07 -13.79 -6.69
CA ASP A 201 -1.92 -13.48 -5.84
C ASP A 201 -0.78 -12.78 -6.60
N GLU A 202 -0.56 -13.14 -7.87
CA GLU A 202 0.47 -12.54 -8.73
C GLU A 202 0.22 -11.06 -9.07
N ASP A 203 -1.04 -10.61 -9.02
CA ASP A 203 -1.48 -9.23 -9.28
C ASP A 203 -1.86 -8.48 -7.99
N SER A 204 -1.63 -9.10 -6.83
CA SER A 204 -1.92 -8.57 -5.50
C SER A 204 -0.64 -8.16 -4.76
N PRO A 205 -0.75 -7.47 -3.62
CA PRO A 205 0.41 -7.14 -2.79
C PRO A 205 1.23 -8.35 -2.32
N LYS A 206 0.66 -9.56 -2.30
CA LYS A 206 1.38 -10.79 -1.95
C LYS A 206 2.55 -11.07 -2.90
N ALA A 207 2.45 -10.67 -4.18
CA ALA A 207 3.54 -10.78 -5.15
C ALA A 207 4.81 -10.05 -4.70
N ARG A 208 4.69 -9.01 -3.87
CA ARG A 208 5.82 -8.26 -3.30
C ARG A 208 6.66 -9.09 -2.34
N THR A 209 6.16 -10.23 -1.89
CA THR A 209 6.88 -11.16 -1.00
C THR A 209 8.16 -11.69 -1.63
N THR A 210 8.19 -11.89 -2.95
CA THR A 210 9.43 -12.24 -3.66
C THR A 210 10.50 -11.15 -3.52
N THR A 211 10.11 -9.89 -3.65
CA THR A 211 10.99 -8.74 -3.46
C THR A 211 11.42 -8.63 -2.00
N PHE A 212 10.49 -8.80 -1.06
CA PHE A 212 10.82 -8.84 0.36
C PHE A 212 11.88 -9.92 0.64
N ASN A 213 11.66 -11.14 0.24
CA ASN A 213 12.58 -12.26 0.45
C ASN A 213 13.98 -11.97 -0.12
N ALA A 214 14.07 -11.38 -1.31
CA ALA A 214 15.34 -11.10 -1.96
C ALA A 214 16.07 -9.87 -1.40
N TYR A 215 15.33 -8.83 -0.97
CA TYR A 215 15.87 -7.47 -0.83
C TYR A 215 15.38 -6.70 0.42
N TYR A 216 14.80 -7.36 1.43
CA TYR A 216 14.29 -6.70 2.65
C TYR A 216 15.31 -5.76 3.31
N TYR A 217 16.60 -6.04 3.17
CA TYR A 217 17.69 -5.29 3.79
C TYR A 217 17.99 -3.94 3.10
N TYR A 218 17.30 -3.60 2.02
CA TYR A 218 17.43 -2.28 1.36
C TYR A 218 16.49 -1.22 1.93
N SER A 219 15.55 -1.59 2.79
CA SER A 219 14.64 -0.65 3.45
C SER A 219 14.34 -1.10 4.88
N GLY A 220 14.32 -0.18 5.83
CA GLY A 220 13.73 -0.44 7.13
C GLY A 220 12.21 -0.58 7.03
N ILE A 221 11.60 -1.23 8.02
CA ILE A 221 10.15 -1.45 8.02
C ILE A 221 9.38 -0.11 8.05
N SER A 222 9.86 0.82 8.86
CA SER A 222 9.26 2.16 9.01
C SER A 222 9.95 3.21 8.13
N GLU A 223 10.75 2.78 7.16
CA GLU A 223 11.46 3.64 6.21
C GLU A 223 10.73 3.68 4.87
N TYR A 224 10.69 4.86 4.24
CA TYR A 224 10.42 4.96 2.82
C TYR A 224 11.71 5.35 2.09
N ASN A 225 12.40 4.37 1.55
CA ASN A 225 13.65 4.57 0.81
C ASN A 225 13.36 4.92 -0.65
N SER A 226 13.39 6.20 -0.99
CA SER A 226 13.09 6.68 -2.34
C SER A 226 14.03 6.15 -3.45
N LYS A 227 15.21 5.63 -3.08
CA LYS A 227 16.13 4.98 -4.03
C LYS A 227 15.78 3.52 -4.29
N ASN A 228 15.02 2.89 -3.39
CA ASN A 228 14.61 1.49 -3.46
C ASN A 228 13.13 1.36 -3.07
N GLN A 229 12.27 2.11 -3.75
CA GLN A 229 10.83 2.19 -3.45
C GLN A 229 10.16 0.82 -3.42
N ILE A 230 10.46 -0.04 -4.39
CA ILE A 230 9.91 -1.40 -4.47
C ILE A 230 10.22 -2.21 -3.21
N CYS A 231 11.42 -2.03 -2.64
CA CYS A 231 11.79 -2.67 -1.37
C CYS A 231 11.00 -2.09 -0.20
N SER A 232 10.77 -0.77 -0.18
CA SER A 232 9.95 -0.12 0.86
C SER A 232 8.50 -0.60 0.83
N TYR A 233 7.89 -0.73 -0.34
CA TYR A 233 6.57 -1.35 -0.49
C TYR A 233 6.57 -2.79 0.04
N ALA A 234 7.57 -3.59 -0.33
CA ALA A 234 7.64 -4.98 0.06
C ALA A 234 7.80 -5.16 1.58
N THR A 235 8.64 -4.34 2.23
CA THR A 235 8.82 -4.38 3.69
C THR A 235 7.58 -3.87 4.43
N ALA A 236 6.97 -2.77 3.97
CA ALA A 236 5.75 -2.24 4.56
C ALA A 236 4.57 -3.23 4.46
N PHE A 237 4.38 -3.87 3.30
CA PHE A 237 3.35 -4.90 3.15
C PHE A 237 3.62 -6.11 4.05
N SER A 238 4.85 -6.63 4.08
CA SER A 238 5.18 -7.79 4.90
C SER A 238 4.86 -7.54 6.38
N PHE A 239 5.23 -6.38 6.90
CA PHE A 239 4.92 -6.02 8.28
C PHE A 239 3.42 -5.78 8.52
N GLY A 240 2.76 -5.01 7.67
CA GLY A 240 1.32 -4.72 7.77
C GLY A 240 0.48 -6.00 7.70
N SER A 241 0.79 -6.88 6.75
CA SER A 241 0.15 -8.18 6.60
C SER A 241 0.33 -9.08 7.82
N PHE A 242 1.54 -9.10 8.42
CA PHE A 242 1.80 -9.78 9.68
C PHE A 242 0.93 -9.22 10.81
N ILE A 243 0.89 -7.90 10.97
CA ILE A 243 0.10 -7.23 12.02
C ILE A 243 -1.39 -7.56 11.85
N ALA A 244 -1.94 -7.41 10.66
CA ALA A 244 -3.35 -7.69 10.41
C ALA A 244 -3.70 -9.15 10.71
N ARG A 245 -2.92 -10.11 10.20
CA ARG A 245 -3.18 -11.55 10.37
C ARG A 245 -3.01 -12.06 11.82
N ASN A 246 -2.27 -11.36 12.65
CA ASN A 246 -2.00 -11.83 14.01
C ASN A 246 -2.79 -11.10 15.11
N PHE A 247 -3.33 -9.92 14.84
CA PHE A 247 -3.87 -9.07 15.90
C PHE A 247 -5.32 -8.59 15.68
N GLY A 248 -6.04 -9.09 14.64
CA GLY A 248 -7.48 -8.86 14.56
C GLY A 248 -8.04 -8.54 13.17
N GLY A 249 -7.32 -8.83 12.09
CA GLY A 249 -7.83 -8.71 10.72
C GLY A 249 -8.32 -7.31 10.38
N ALA A 250 -9.42 -7.24 9.66
CA ALA A 250 -10.03 -5.98 9.22
C ALA A 250 -10.50 -5.09 10.39
N GLU A 251 -10.90 -5.67 11.52
CA GLU A 251 -11.27 -4.87 12.71
C GLU A 251 -10.06 -4.10 13.26
N LEU A 252 -8.89 -4.74 13.26
CA LEU A 252 -7.66 -4.06 13.64
C LEU A 252 -7.32 -2.94 12.65
N VAL A 253 -7.39 -3.21 11.34
CA VAL A 253 -7.11 -2.21 10.30
C VAL A 253 -8.08 -1.03 10.41
N GLN A 254 -9.36 -1.28 10.72
CA GLN A 254 -10.33 -0.23 10.99
C GLN A 254 -9.89 0.66 12.17
N LYS A 255 -9.42 0.06 13.26
CA LYS A 255 -8.92 0.82 14.42
C LYS A 255 -7.64 1.60 14.10
N ILE A 256 -6.73 1.03 13.30
CA ILE A 256 -5.53 1.74 12.84
C ILE A 256 -5.93 2.95 12.00
N SER A 257 -6.84 2.79 11.05
CA SER A 257 -7.24 3.86 10.13
C SER A 257 -8.01 4.99 10.81
N LYS A 258 -8.88 4.67 11.77
CA LYS A 258 -9.83 5.63 12.37
C LYS A 258 -9.35 6.25 13.69
N ASN A 259 -8.22 5.80 14.30
CA ASN A 259 -7.70 6.47 15.48
C ASN A 259 -7.00 7.80 15.13
N SER A 260 -6.78 8.65 16.13
CA SER A 260 -6.16 9.96 15.98
C SER A 260 -4.61 9.95 15.97
N TYR A 261 -4.01 8.78 15.87
CA TYR A 261 -2.56 8.59 15.79
C TYR A 261 -2.12 8.26 14.37
N VAL A 262 -0.84 8.34 14.11
CA VAL A 262 -0.18 7.93 12.85
C VAL A 262 0.98 6.98 13.14
N ASP A 263 1.48 6.32 12.11
CA ASP A 263 2.68 5.51 12.15
C ASP A 263 2.68 4.46 13.28
N ASN A 264 3.80 4.27 13.95
CA ASN A 264 3.98 3.29 15.00
C ASN A 264 2.96 3.42 16.15
N ASP A 265 2.63 4.66 16.51
CA ASP A 265 1.67 4.94 17.60
C ASP A 265 0.26 4.51 17.22
N SER A 266 -0.13 4.71 15.96
CA SER A 266 -1.43 4.27 15.44
C SER A 266 -1.58 2.75 15.52
N ILE A 267 -0.58 2.01 15.06
CA ILE A 267 -0.55 0.54 15.07
C ILE A 267 -0.59 0.03 16.51
N THR A 268 0.30 0.54 17.36
CA THR A 268 0.44 0.10 18.75
C THR A 268 -0.83 0.37 19.56
N ASN A 269 -1.42 1.56 19.38
CA ASN A 269 -2.68 1.92 20.03
C ASN A 269 -3.82 0.98 19.60
N ALA A 270 -3.97 0.72 18.30
CA ALA A 270 -5.01 -0.15 17.76
C ALA A 270 -4.88 -1.59 18.29
N VAL A 271 -3.67 -2.17 18.24
CA VAL A 271 -3.39 -3.52 18.74
C VAL A 271 -3.74 -3.61 20.22
N ASN A 272 -3.27 -2.67 21.03
CA ASN A 272 -3.50 -2.69 22.48
C ASN A 272 -4.98 -2.51 22.84
N SER A 273 -5.67 -1.62 22.13
CA SER A 273 -7.09 -1.36 22.40
C SER A 273 -7.99 -2.54 22.02
N LEU A 274 -7.65 -3.24 20.93
CA LEU A 274 -8.42 -4.39 20.46
C LEU A 274 -8.16 -5.65 21.30
N ASN A 275 -6.90 -5.90 21.65
CA ASN A 275 -6.50 -7.17 22.27
C ASN A 275 -6.32 -7.06 23.79
N GLY A 276 -6.54 -5.89 24.41
CA GLY A 276 -6.34 -5.69 25.84
C GLY A 276 -4.88 -5.84 26.29
N THR A 277 -3.94 -5.60 25.40
CA THR A 277 -2.49 -5.73 25.64
C THR A 277 -1.84 -4.39 26.00
N LYS A 278 -0.55 -4.43 26.28
CA LYS A 278 0.29 -3.24 26.56
C LYS A 278 1.61 -3.33 25.79
N TYR A 279 1.56 -3.80 24.55
CA TYR A 279 2.74 -3.88 23.71
C TYR A 279 3.28 -2.48 23.38
N THR A 280 4.58 -2.37 23.34
CA THR A 280 5.29 -1.29 22.63
C THR A 280 5.39 -1.65 21.15
N TYR A 281 5.81 -0.69 20.32
CA TYR A 281 6.11 -1.00 18.92
C TYR A 281 7.25 -2.03 18.80
N ASP A 282 8.26 -1.92 19.66
CA ASP A 282 9.39 -2.86 19.72
C ASP A 282 8.92 -4.29 20.02
N ASP A 283 7.92 -4.47 20.91
CA ASP A 283 7.36 -5.79 21.18
C ASP A 283 6.67 -6.39 19.94
N LEU A 284 5.96 -5.56 19.17
CA LEU A 284 5.34 -5.99 17.91
C LEU A 284 6.38 -6.33 16.85
N PHE A 285 7.42 -5.53 16.76
CA PHE A 285 8.53 -5.76 15.84
C PHE A 285 9.31 -7.03 16.19
N GLU A 286 9.55 -7.32 17.47
CA GLU A 286 10.16 -8.58 17.92
C GLU A 286 9.32 -9.80 17.51
N LYS A 287 7.99 -9.74 17.71
CA LYS A 287 7.08 -10.80 17.26
C LYS A 287 7.13 -11.03 15.75
N TYR A 288 7.24 -9.94 14.99
CA TYR A 288 7.41 -10.02 13.54
C TYR A 288 8.74 -10.70 13.16
N LEU A 289 9.85 -10.35 13.81
CA LEU A 289 11.14 -11.01 13.58
C LEU A 289 11.06 -12.52 13.85
N LEU A 290 10.39 -12.93 14.92
CA LEU A 290 10.20 -14.35 15.23
C LEU A 290 9.36 -15.04 14.14
N ALA A 291 8.31 -14.39 13.65
CA ALA A 291 7.49 -14.93 12.57
C ALA A 291 8.26 -15.15 11.26
N LEU A 292 9.24 -14.29 10.94
CA LEU A 292 10.11 -14.47 9.77
C LEU A 292 10.96 -15.75 9.83
N PHE A 293 11.11 -16.35 10.99
CA PHE A 293 11.82 -17.61 11.20
C PHE A 293 10.91 -18.81 11.45
N GLY A 294 9.58 -18.62 11.23
CA GLY A 294 8.60 -19.69 11.36
C GLY A 294 8.25 -20.03 12.80
N ASP A 295 8.16 -19.04 13.67
CA ASP A 295 7.48 -19.20 14.95
C ASP A 295 6.03 -19.59 14.69
N SER A 296 5.54 -20.64 15.35
CA SER A 296 4.18 -21.12 15.15
C SER A 296 3.10 -20.25 15.78
N THR A 297 3.46 -19.36 16.69
CA THR A 297 2.53 -18.48 17.40
C THR A 297 2.15 -17.27 16.55
N TYR A 298 3.14 -16.71 15.85
CA TYR A 298 2.98 -15.54 15.00
C TYR A 298 3.49 -15.87 13.60
N THR A 299 2.66 -15.68 12.56
CA THR A 299 3.00 -16.10 11.20
C THR A 299 2.15 -15.37 10.16
N HIS A 300 2.62 -15.29 8.93
CA HIS A 300 1.81 -14.91 7.77
C HIS A 300 0.92 -16.07 7.30
N ASN A 301 1.29 -17.32 7.64
CA ASN A 301 0.61 -18.51 7.17
C ASN A 301 -0.64 -18.82 8.00
N LYS A 302 -1.57 -17.87 8.05
CA LYS A 302 -2.91 -18.04 8.60
C LYS A 302 -3.87 -17.04 7.98
N ASP A 303 -5.14 -17.43 7.89
CA ASP A 303 -6.22 -16.55 7.49
C ASP A 303 -6.49 -15.51 8.57
N ALA A 304 -6.96 -14.35 8.14
CA ALA A 304 -7.45 -13.31 9.02
C ALA A 304 -8.80 -12.81 8.53
N ASP A 305 -9.70 -13.75 8.28
CA ASP A 305 -11.06 -13.45 7.87
C ASP A 305 -11.75 -12.68 9.00
N CYS A 306 -12.39 -11.60 8.62
CA CYS A 306 -13.08 -10.74 9.56
C CYS A 306 -14.40 -10.29 8.95
N THR A 307 -15.45 -10.36 9.75
CA THR A 307 -16.77 -9.83 9.40
C THR A 307 -16.99 -8.56 10.19
N LEU A 308 -17.26 -7.44 9.51
CA LEU A 308 -17.58 -6.16 10.13
C LEU A 308 -19.01 -5.76 9.80
N GLU A 309 -19.76 -5.35 10.83
CA GLU A 309 -21.04 -4.71 10.62
C GLU A 309 -20.84 -3.36 9.92
N TYR A 310 -21.78 -3.02 9.06
CA TYR A 310 -21.77 -1.72 8.39
C TYR A 310 -22.30 -0.64 9.34
N ASN A 311 -21.49 0.36 9.60
CA ASN A 311 -21.76 1.40 10.61
C ASN A 311 -22.45 2.65 10.06
N SER A 312 -22.77 2.73 8.77
CA SER A 312 -23.50 3.88 8.21
C SER A 312 -24.85 3.45 7.66
N GLY A 313 -25.90 4.09 8.13
CA GLY A 313 -27.30 3.68 8.06
C GLY A 313 -27.99 3.59 6.69
N ASP A 314 -27.26 3.62 5.55
CA ASP A 314 -27.86 3.66 4.22
C ASP A 314 -27.56 2.45 3.33
N TYR A 315 -26.73 1.50 3.77
CA TYR A 315 -26.36 0.34 2.97
C TYR A 315 -26.72 -0.96 3.68
N SER A 316 -26.90 -2.01 2.94
CA SER A 316 -27.48 -3.29 3.30
C SER A 316 -27.34 -3.71 4.77
N SER A 317 -28.38 -4.34 5.31
CA SER A 317 -28.40 -4.89 6.68
C SER A 317 -27.44 -6.08 6.91
N ASN A 318 -26.61 -6.43 5.94
CA ASN A 318 -25.66 -7.53 6.04
C ASN A 318 -24.25 -7.02 6.34
N PRO A 319 -23.53 -7.65 7.27
CA PRO A 319 -22.14 -7.35 7.52
C PRO A 319 -21.29 -7.67 6.28
N TYR A 320 -20.17 -6.95 6.12
CA TYR A 320 -19.19 -7.27 5.08
C TYR A 320 -18.15 -8.25 5.60
N GLU A 321 -17.81 -9.21 4.77
CA GLU A 321 -16.67 -10.11 4.99
C GLU A 321 -15.41 -9.51 4.37
N TYR A 322 -14.28 -9.68 5.06
CA TYR A 322 -12.97 -9.21 4.62
C TYR A 322 -11.98 -10.36 4.71
N PRO A 323 -11.95 -11.22 3.71
CA PRO A 323 -11.01 -12.34 3.68
C PRO A 323 -9.59 -11.82 3.47
N MET A 324 -8.68 -12.33 4.29
CA MET A 324 -7.24 -12.11 4.18
C MET A 324 -6.57 -13.48 4.22
N THR A 325 -6.56 -14.15 3.07
CA THR A 325 -6.05 -15.53 2.98
C THR A 325 -4.61 -15.67 3.40
N ALA A 326 -4.30 -16.79 4.04
CA ALA A 326 -2.94 -17.16 4.41
C ALA A 326 -2.01 -17.20 3.20
N TYR A 327 -0.76 -16.82 3.42
CA TYR A 327 0.33 -17.08 2.47
C TYR A 327 1.62 -17.39 3.24
N ASN A 328 2.45 -18.27 2.69
CA ASN A 328 3.68 -18.66 3.35
C ASN A 328 4.88 -18.06 2.61
N ILE A 329 5.61 -17.16 3.27
CA ILE A 329 6.77 -16.48 2.68
C ILE A 329 7.87 -17.43 2.21
N PHE A 330 7.85 -18.73 2.64
CA PHE A 330 8.78 -19.76 2.22
C PHE A 330 8.28 -20.59 1.03
N ASP A 331 7.10 -20.31 0.50
CA ASP A 331 6.56 -21.06 -0.63
C ASP A 331 7.32 -20.80 -1.93
N SER A 332 7.22 -21.75 -2.85
CA SER A 332 7.98 -21.71 -4.09
C SER A 332 7.64 -20.55 -5.00
N GLU A 333 6.44 -20.02 -4.91
CA GLU A 333 5.98 -18.85 -5.66
C GLU A 333 6.69 -17.56 -5.23
N TYR A 334 7.04 -17.43 -3.94
CA TYR A 334 7.76 -16.28 -3.40
C TYR A 334 9.29 -16.48 -3.34
N SER A 335 9.79 -17.51 -4.03
CA SER A 335 11.22 -17.76 -4.11
C SER A 335 11.94 -16.77 -5.03
N PHE A 336 13.21 -16.55 -4.76
CA PHE A 336 14.09 -15.76 -5.63
C PHE A 336 15.31 -16.55 -6.07
N SER A 337 15.98 -16.09 -7.12
CA SER A 337 17.17 -16.73 -7.65
C SER A 337 18.39 -15.83 -7.50
N ALA A 338 19.49 -16.38 -6.98
CA ALA A 338 20.78 -15.70 -6.92
C ALA A 338 21.89 -16.69 -7.22
N ASN A 339 22.88 -16.30 -8.04
CA ASN A 339 24.03 -17.13 -8.42
C ASN A 339 23.61 -18.51 -8.97
N GLY A 340 22.54 -18.57 -9.76
CA GLY A 340 22.03 -19.80 -10.36
C GLY A 340 21.36 -20.78 -9.39
N LYS A 341 21.08 -20.36 -8.17
CA LYS A 341 20.36 -21.15 -7.15
C LYS A 341 19.06 -20.47 -6.76
N LYS A 342 18.05 -21.27 -6.46
CA LYS A 342 16.75 -20.86 -5.97
C LYS A 342 16.75 -20.84 -4.44
N TYR A 343 16.23 -19.78 -3.85
CA TYR A 343 16.14 -19.56 -2.41
C TYR A 343 14.70 -19.35 -1.98
N TYR A 344 14.37 -19.76 -0.77
CA TYR A 344 13.04 -19.71 -0.17
C TYR A 344 13.11 -18.95 1.15
N GLY A 345 12.16 -18.03 1.36
CA GLY A 345 12.16 -17.14 2.51
C GLY A 345 13.21 -16.01 2.41
N PRO A 346 13.35 -15.19 3.46
CA PRO A 346 14.24 -14.02 3.46
C PRO A 346 15.71 -14.39 3.23
N ALA A 347 16.41 -13.56 2.45
CA ALA A 347 17.83 -13.74 2.14
C ALA A 347 18.68 -13.80 3.41
N ILE A 348 19.60 -14.78 3.49
CA ILE A 348 20.51 -14.98 4.61
C ILE A 348 21.94 -14.64 4.17
N PHE A 349 22.59 -13.73 4.88
CA PHE A 349 23.98 -13.41 4.69
C PHE A 349 24.86 -14.38 5.50
N TYR A 350 25.95 -14.86 4.92
CA TYR A 350 26.91 -15.69 5.61
C TYR A 350 28.16 -14.91 5.96
N ALA A 351 28.94 -15.40 6.92
CA ALA A 351 30.09 -14.71 7.52
C ALA A 351 31.13 -14.14 6.53
N ASN A 352 31.15 -14.62 5.28
CA ASN A 352 32.03 -14.12 4.21
C ASN A 352 31.35 -13.13 3.26
N ALA A 353 30.10 -12.74 3.54
CA ALA A 353 29.39 -11.73 2.74
C ALA A 353 30.05 -10.35 2.91
N LYS A 354 30.02 -9.54 1.86
CA LYS A 354 30.39 -8.13 1.97
C LYS A 354 29.56 -7.47 3.07
N SER A 355 30.14 -6.52 3.79
CA SER A 355 29.39 -5.72 4.78
C SER A 355 28.18 -5.08 4.10
N VAL A 356 27.03 -5.25 4.71
CA VAL A 356 25.78 -4.58 4.34
C VAL A 356 25.43 -3.68 5.49
N ASP A 357 25.18 -2.42 5.20
CA ASP A 357 24.77 -1.46 6.23
C ASP A 357 23.34 -1.74 6.67
N LEU A 358 23.12 -1.81 7.97
CA LEU A 358 21.79 -1.92 8.53
C LEU A 358 21.02 -0.62 8.22
N ARG A 359 19.84 -0.75 7.66
CA ARG A 359 19.00 0.40 7.35
C ARG A 359 18.44 1.03 8.62
N PRO A 360 18.23 2.36 8.65
CA PRO A 360 17.53 3.02 9.75
C PRO A 360 16.07 2.57 9.85
N GLU A 361 15.39 3.01 10.88
CA GLU A 361 13.94 2.88 11.05
C GLU A 361 13.47 1.41 10.94
N ASN A 362 13.96 0.58 11.86
CA ASN A 362 13.65 -0.85 11.97
C ASN A 362 14.16 -1.68 10.78
N GLY A 363 15.37 -1.41 10.33
CA GLY A 363 16.07 -2.27 9.37
C GLY A 363 16.39 -3.63 9.96
N ILE A 364 16.34 -4.66 9.12
CA ILE A 364 16.61 -6.05 9.47
C ILE A 364 17.80 -6.55 8.67
N LEU A 365 18.65 -7.35 9.31
CA LEU A 365 19.73 -8.06 8.64
C LEU A 365 19.88 -9.46 9.23
N ILE A 366 19.73 -10.48 8.42
CA ILE A 366 19.75 -11.89 8.82
C ILE A 366 21.10 -12.49 8.45
N HIS A 367 21.84 -12.96 9.44
CA HIS A 367 23.12 -13.63 9.24
C HIS A 367 23.07 -15.12 9.63
N GLY A 368 23.46 -15.99 8.71
CA GLY A 368 23.71 -17.39 8.99
C GLY A 368 25.11 -17.56 9.57
N ILE A 369 25.20 -18.02 10.81
CA ILE A 369 26.48 -18.23 11.52
C ILE A 369 26.96 -19.69 11.46
N GLY A 370 26.19 -20.59 10.85
CA GLY A 370 26.57 -21.97 10.63
C GLY A 370 25.77 -22.99 11.41
N THR A 371 26.17 -24.28 11.29
CA THR A 371 25.56 -25.42 12.00
C THR A 371 26.48 -25.86 13.14
N PHE A 372 25.94 -26.06 14.32
CA PHE A 372 26.66 -26.41 15.52
C PHE A 372 26.17 -27.76 16.05
N SER A 373 27.13 -28.62 16.48
CA SER A 373 26.84 -29.94 17.05
C SER A 373 27.11 -29.99 18.58
N GLY A 374 27.52 -28.88 19.19
CA GLY A 374 27.86 -28.80 20.60
C GLY A 374 26.66 -28.36 21.48
N SER A 375 26.84 -28.47 22.80
CA SER A 375 25.86 -28.04 23.79
C SER A 375 25.88 -26.53 24.05
N SER A 376 26.82 -25.78 23.50
CA SER A 376 26.93 -24.33 23.61
C SER A 376 27.59 -23.72 22.38
N VAL A 377 27.21 -22.50 22.04
CA VAL A 377 27.82 -21.67 21.01
C VAL A 377 28.11 -20.30 21.56
N SER A 378 29.28 -19.75 21.25
CA SER A 378 29.63 -18.37 21.56
C SER A 378 29.64 -17.55 20.29
N VAL A 379 28.89 -16.48 20.26
CA VAL A 379 28.86 -15.52 19.16
C VAL A 379 29.48 -14.22 19.63
N SER A 380 30.46 -13.73 18.89
CA SER A 380 31.10 -12.44 19.16
C SER A 380 30.91 -11.50 17.98
N PHE A 381 30.69 -10.24 18.27
CA PHE A 381 30.52 -9.19 17.29
C PHE A 381 31.76 -8.30 17.25
N SER A 382 32.13 -7.80 16.08
CA SER A 382 33.23 -6.85 15.96
C SER A 382 32.88 -5.51 16.61
N SER A 383 33.87 -4.80 17.06
CA SER A 383 33.74 -3.50 17.76
C SER A 383 33.14 -2.35 16.91
N GLY A 384 32.70 -2.59 15.70
CA GLY A 384 32.02 -1.65 14.82
C GLY A 384 30.55 -1.98 14.55
N THR A 385 29.98 -2.96 15.26
CA THR A 385 28.58 -3.31 15.09
C THR A 385 27.69 -2.23 15.70
N SER A 386 26.88 -1.57 14.87
CA SER A 386 25.96 -0.48 15.27
C SER A 386 24.50 -0.95 15.41
N ALA A 387 24.27 -2.26 15.45
CA ALA A 387 22.92 -2.78 15.65
C ALA A 387 22.41 -2.46 17.07
N GLU A 388 21.21 -1.94 17.15
CA GLU A 388 20.59 -1.56 18.41
C GLU A 388 20.16 -2.79 19.21
N LYS A 389 19.67 -3.83 18.51
CA LYS A 389 19.30 -5.13 19.09
C LYS A 389 19.81 -6.27 18.23
N ILE A 390 20.26 -7.35 18.89
CA ILE A 390 20.74 -8.55 18.23
C ILE A 390 20.01 -9.75 18.82
N TYR A 391 19.42 -10.56 17.97
CA TYR A 391 18.72 -11.78 18.32
C TYR A 391 19.50 -12.99 17.82
N LEU A 392 19.67 -14.00 18.67
CA LEU A 392 20.21 -15.29 18.28
C LEU A 392 19.07 -16.30 18.15
N ILE A 393 18.84 -16.79 16.95
CA ILE A 393 17.82 -17.80 16.65
C ILE A 393 18.50 -19.13 16.36
N ILE A 394 18.12 -20.16 17.09
CA ILE A 394 18.63 -21.52 16.94
C ILE A 394 17.48 -22.38 16.43
N LYS A 395 17.69 -23.01 15.29
CA LYS A 395 16.75 -23.97 14.66
C LYS A 395 17.38 -25.35 14.56
#